data_4e83ff99aff5ddc879fb20cb16ac4f6f
#
_entry.id   4e83ff99aff5ddc879fb20cb16ac4f6f
#
_cell.length_a   1.000
_cell.length_b   1.000
_cell.length_c   1.000
_cell.angle_alpha   90.00
_cell.angle_beta   90.00
_cell.angle_gamma   90.00
#
_symmetry.space_group_name_H-M   'P 1'
#
loop_
_entity.id
_entity.type
_entity.pdbx_description
1 polymer ?
#
loop_
_entity_poly.entity_id
_entity_poly.type
_entity_poly.pdbx_seq_one_letter_code
_entity_poly.pdbx_strand_id
1 'polypeptide(L)'
;GSGPYKIGPVQFGKDITYVRDPQYWARDVNVRKGTANFDRILVKIYKDNTARLEALKAGEFDLMRFFSAGDWARRVSGKKFDTGELVKGEFKHKLPSGFQSYVLNTRRPMLQDARVREALGLAMDYEWMSRQLFYGAYQRVNGLFGNTACETRGTPADAELALMEPWRK
;
A
#
# COMPACT_ATOMS: atom_id res chain seq x y z
N GLY A 1 -16.24 -19.84 3.39
CA GLY A 1 -15.93 -18.55 2.76
C GLY A 1 -16.38 -18.52 1.32
N SER A 2 -16.50 -17.33 0.74
CA SER A 2 -16.94 -17.15 -0.66
C SER A 2 -15.79 -17.00 -1.66
N GLY A 3 -14.56 -17.14 -1.21
CA GLY A 3 -13.35 -16.96 -2.01
C GLY A 3 -12.89 -18.24 -2.72
N PRO A 4 -11.91 -18.12 -3.64
CA PRO A 4 -11.37 -19.26 -4.42
C PRO A 4 -10.47 -20.20 -3.63
N TYR A 5 -10.14 -19.86 -2.39
CA TYR A 5 -9.33 -20.69 -1.50
C TYR A 5 -10.03 -20.96 -0.18
N LYS A 6 -9.83 -22.17 0.33
CA LYS A 6 -10.20 -22.63 1.67
C LYS A 6 -8.98 -22.63 2.58
N ILE A 7 -9.17 -22.42 3.86
CA ILE A 7 -8.12 -22.59 4.86
C ILE A 7 -7.85 -24.07 5.00
N GLY A 8 -6.61 -24.47 4.78
CA GLY A 8 -6.08 -25.80 5.03
C GLY A 8 -5.37 -25.88 6.39
N PRO A 9 -4.26 -26.62 6.50
CA PRO A 9 -3.50 -26.72 7.74
C PRO A 9 -3.02 -25.36 8.24
N VAL A 10 -3.09 -25.17 9.56
CA VAL A 10 -2.64 -23.97 10.28
C VAL A 10 -1.72 -24.40 11.40
N GLN A 11 -0.52 -23.79 11.45
CA GLN A 11 0.38 -23.85 12.61
C GLN A 11 0.45 -22.45 13.22
N PHE A 12 -0.19 -22.26 14.36
CA PHE A 12 -0.26 -20.95 15.00
C PHE A 12 1.13 -20.33 15.22
N GLY A 13 1.28 -19.06 14.83
CA GLY A 13 2.54 -18.31 14.93
C GLY A 13 3.60 -18.71 13.90
N LYS A 14 3.36 -19.68 13.03
CA LYS A 14 4.34 -20.20 12.07
C LYS A 14 3.87 -20.10 10.62
N ASP A 15 2.77 -20.75 10.27
CA ASP A 15 2.28 -20.74 8.90
C ASP A 15 0.77 -21.03 8.77
N ILE A 16 0.22 -20.66 7.60
CA ILE A 16 -1.15 -20.95 7.19
C ILE A 16 -1.09 -21.44 5.74
N THR A 17 -1.72 -22.57 5.46
CA THR A 17 -1.89 -23.06 4.09
C THR A 17 -3.29 -22.71 3.57
N TYR A 18 -3.37 -22.12 2.40
CA TYR A 18 -4.60 -21.97 1.64
C TYR A 18 -4.63 -23.01 0.52
N VAL A 19 -5.76 -23.69 0.34
CA VAL A 19 -5.96 -24.71 -0.69
C VAL A 19 -7.04 -24.23 -1.65
N ARG A 20 -6.77 -24.33 -2.95
CA ARG A 20 -7.73 -23.91 -3.99
C ARG A 20 -9.02 -24.71 -3.87
N ASP A 21 -10.16 -24.03 -3.95
CA ASP A 21 -11.45 -24.66 -3.99
C ASP A 21 -11.85 -24.98 -5.44
N PRO A 22 -11.85 -26.25 -5.87
CA PRO A 22 -12.23 -26.61 -7.23
C PRO A 22 -13.72 -26.33 -7.51
N GLN A 23 -14.54 -26.19 -6.46
CA GLN A 23 -15.97 -25.87 -6.56
C GLN A 23 -16.26 -24.37 -6.36
N TYR A 24 -15.25 -23.51 -6.50
CA TYR A 24 -15.45 -22.07 -6.37
C TYR A 24 -16.49 -21.57 -7.37
N TRP A 25 -17.57 -20.99 -6.87
CA TRP A 25 -18.75 -20.58 -7.65
C TRP A 25 -18.44 -19.58 -8.78
N ALA A 26 -17.44 -18.71 -8.60
CA ALA A 26 -17.12 -17.65 -9.55
C ALA A 26 -15.94 -18.00 -10.48
N ARG A 27 -15.46 -19.25 -10.53
CA ARG A 27 -14.29 -19.61 -11.34
C ARG A 27 -14.43 -19.28 -12.82
N ASP A 28 -15.66 -19.37 -13.34
CA ASP A 28 -16.00 -19.16 -14.75
C ASP A 28 -16.53 -17.75 -15.04
N VAL A 29 -16.67 -16.90 -14.01
CA VAL A 29 -17.08 -15.50 -14.15
C VAL A 29 -15.96 -14.71 -14.83
N ASN A 30 -16.27 -13.88 -15.82
CA ASN A 30 -15.28 -13.18 -16.65
C ASN A 30 -14.22 -12.41 -15.88
N VAL A 31 -14.60 -11.71 -14.80
CA VAL A 31 -13.68 -10.95 -13.93
C VAL A 31 -12.79 -11.85 -13.06
N ARG A 32 -12.99 -13.16 -13.05
CA ARG A 32 -12.21 -14.14 -12.28
C ARG A 32 -11.40 -15.10 -13.13
N LYS A 33 -11.66 -15.15 -14.44
CA LYS A 33 -10.87 -15.98 -15.37
C LYS A 33 -9.40 -15.56 -15.31
N GLY A 34 -8.49 -16.53 -15.23
CA GLY A 34 -7.05 -16.30 -15.12
C GLY A 34 -6.56 -15.92 -13.71
N THR A 35 -7.42 -16.00 -12.70
CA THR A 35 -7.05 -15.79 -11.29
C THR A 35 -7.03 -17.12 -10.52
N ALA A 36 -6.48 -17.07 -9.28
CA ALA A 36 -6.41 -18.24 -8.38
C ALA A 36 -5.71 -19.46 -9.02
N ASN A 37 -4.55 -19.23 -9.65
CA ASN A 37 -3.84 -20.21 -10.46
C ASN A 37 -3.06 -21.25 -9.64
N PHE A 38 -2.75 -20.98 -8.37
CA PHE A 38 -2.00 -21.89 -7.51
C PHE A 38 -2.95 -22.86 -6.80
N ASP A 39 -2.57 -24.14 -6.73
CA ASP A 39 -3.35 -25.14 -5.98
C ASP A 39 -3.22 -24.94 -4.48
N ARG A 40 -2.04 -24.48 -4.03
CA ARG A 40 -1.74 -24.21 -2.64
C ARG A 40 -0.95 -22.92 -2.50
N ILE A 41 -1.27 -22.14 -1.47
CA ILE A 41 -0.53 -20.93 -1.07
C ILE A 41 -0.14 -21.14 0.40
N LEU A 42 1.15 -21.22 0.67
CA LEU A 42 1.70 -21.29 2.03
C LEU A 42 2.12 -19.89 2.47
N VAL A 43 1.46 -19.35 3.47
CA VAL A 43 1.83 -18.08 4.09
C VAL A 43 2.65 -18.36 5.34
N LYS A 44 3.93 -17.97 5.32
CA LYS A 44 4.84 -18.07 6.45
C LYS A 44 4.84 -16.80 7.28
N ILE A 45 4.89 -16.94 8.59
CA ILE A 45 4.88 -15.83 9.55
C ILE A 45 6.29 -15.69 10.13
N TYR A 46 6.83 -14.48 10.08
CA TYR A 46 8.14 -14.16 10.63
C TYR A 46 8.01 -13.08 11.69
N LYS A 47 8.93 -13.05 12.63
CA LYS A 47 8.95 -12.10 13.75
C LYS A 47 8.99 -10.64 13.29
N ASP A 48 9.79 -10.37 12.28
CA ASP A 48 10.01 -9.01 11.77
C ASP A 48 10.39 -9.02 10.28
N ASN A 49 10.47 -7.83 9.69
CA ASN A 49 10.80 -7.67 8.27
C ASN A 49 12.23 -8.10 7.93
N THR A 50 13.16 -8.02 8.88
CA THR A 50 14.55 -8.44 8.67
C THR A 50 14.63 -9.94 8.50
N ALA A 51 14.09 -10.70 9.46
CA ALA A 51 14.03 -12.15 9.39
C ALA A 51 13.31 -12.63 8.13
N ARG A 52 12.20 -11.97 7.77
CA ARG A 52 11.44 -12.29 6.56
C ARG A 52 12.25 -12.07 5.27
N LEU A 53 13.00 -10.97 5.17
CA LEU A 53 13.84 -10.69 4.01
C LEU A 53 15.00 -11.69 3.88
N GLU A 54 15.65 -12.03 4.99
CA GLU A 54 16.73 -13.02 4.97
C GLU A 54 16.21 -14.43 4.62
N ALA A 55 15.02 -14.80 5.10
CA ALA A 55 14.37 -16.05 4.71
C ALA A 55 14.01 -16.09 3.22
N LEU A 56 13.56 -14.97 2.62
CA LEU A 56 13.38 -14.86 1.15
C LEU A 56 14.70 -15.08 0.42
N LYS A 57 15.78 -14.42 0.86
CA LYS A 57 17.12 -14.62 0.29
C LYS A 57 17.64 -16.05 0.48
N ALA A 58 17.28 -16.71 1.56
CA ALA A 58 17.58 -18.12 1.77
C ALA A 58 16.77 -19.06 0.87
N GLY A 59 15.68 -18.58 0.24
CA GLY A 59 14.81 -19.41 -0.60
C GLY A 59 13.75 -20.19 0.18
N GLU A 60 13.41 -19.72 1.38
CA GLU A 60 12.37 -20.38 2.20
C GLU A 60 10.95 -20.17 1.67
N PHE A 61 10.74 -19.17 0.82
CA PHE A 61 9.48 -18.86 0.13
C PHE A 61 9.74 -18.02 -1.11
N ASP A 62 8.73 -17.91 -1.99
CA ASP A 62 8.89 -17.44 -3.37
C ASP A 62 8.53 -15.96 -3.59
N LEU A 63 7.67 -15.38 -2.76
CA LEU A 63 7.14 -14.03 -2.98
C LEU A 63 7.09 -13.21 -1.69
N MET A 64 7.60 -12.00 -1.76
CA MET A 64 7.49 -11.01 -0.67
C MET A 64 7.01 -9.67 -1.21
N ARG A 65 6.00 -9.10 -0.57
CA ARG A 65 5.57 -7.73 -0.83
C ARG A 65 6.23 -6.78 0.16
N PHE A 66 6.81 -5.71 -0.36
CA PHE A 66 7.49 -4.68 0.43
C PHE A 66 6.60 -3.44 0.58
N PHE A 67 6.58 -2.89 1.79
CA PHE A 67 5.87 -1.65 2.12
C PHE A 67 6.83 -0.56 2.64
N SER A 68 8.07 -0.94 2.99
CA SER A 68 9.10 -0.04 3.47
C SER A 68 9.96 0.44 2.31
N ALA A 69 9.93 1.75 2.04
CA ALA A 69 10.80 2.37 1.03
C ALA A 69 12.29 2.17 1.35
N GLY A 70 12.66 2.25 2.63
CA GLY A 70 14.03 2.01 3.07
C GLY A 70 14.52 0.58 2.84
N ASP A 71 13.69 -0.43 3.12
CA ASP A 71 14.04 -1.82 2.82
C ASP A 71 14.15 -2.03 1.31
N TRP A 72 13.18 -1.53 0.54
CA TRP A 72 13.16 -1.61 -0.91
C TRP A 72 14.40 -0.99 -1.55
N ALA A 73 14.80 0.20 -1.10
CA ALA A 73 15.94 0.93 -1.66
C ALA A 73 17.30 0.32 -1.29
N ARG A 74 17.46 -0.18 -0.05
CA ARG A 74 18.78 -0.51 0.50
C ARG A 74 19.01 -2.00 0.75
N ARG A 75 17.96 -2.76 1.01
CA ARG A 75 18.10 -4.15 1.49
C ARG A 75 17.67 -5.21 0.47
N VAL A 76 16.83 -4.84 -0.49
CA VAL A 76 16.38 -5.71 -1.58
C VAL A 76 17.46 -5.72 -2.67
N SER A 77 18.58 -6.37 -2.35
CA SER A 77 19.76 -6.49 -3.19
C SER A 77 20.60 -7.69 -2.74
N GLY A 78 21.61 -8.05 -3.52
CA GLY A 78 22.57 -9.10 -3.23
C GLY A 78 22.60 -10.18 -4.31
N LYS A 79 23.49 -11.19 -4.14
CA LYS A 79 23.85 -12.16 -5.16
C LYS A 79 22.65 -12.79 -5.89
N LYS A 80 21.59 -13.20 -5.18
CA LYS A 80 20.41 -13.80 -5.83
C LYS A 80 19.61 -12.84 -6.70
N PHE A 81 19.64 -11.54 -6.39
CA PHE A 81 19.06 -10.51 -7.25
C PHE A 81 19.96 -10.25 -8.47
N ASP A 82 21.27 -10.26 -8.30
CA ASP A 82 22.25 -10.04 -9.35
C ASP A 82 22.26 -11.20 -10.36
N THR A 83 22.03 -12.44 -9.88
CA THR A 83 21.94 -13.64 -10.74
C THR A 83 20.56 -13.88 -11.36
N GLY A 84 19.55 -13.09 -10.94
CA GLY A 84 18.19 -13.25 -11.44
C GLY A 84 17.38 -14.38 -10.79
N GLU A 85 17.92 -15.06 -9.76
CA GLU A 85 17.15 -16.03 -8.96
C GLU A 85 15.99 -15.33 -8.22
N LEU A 86 16.20 -14.10 -7.79
CA LEU A 86 15.16 -13.22 -7.22
C LEU A 86 15.00 -11.99 -8.13
N VAL A 87 13.76 -11.69 -8.48
CA VAL A 87 13.44 -10.56 -9.35
C VAL A 87 12.76 -9.47 -8.52
N LYS A 88 13.31 -8.26 -8.59
CA LYS A 88 12.73 -7.05 -8.02
C LYS A 88 11.80 -6.41 -9.03
N GLY A 89 10.51 -6.30 -8.71
CA GLY A 89 9.51 -5.76 -9.64
C GLY A 89 8.64 -4.67 -9.00
N GLU A 90 8.36 -3.62 -9.76
CA GLU A 90 7.41 -2.57 -9.41
C GLU A 90 6.23 -2.63 -10.37
N PHE A 91 5.02 -2.70 -9.80
CA PHE A 91 3.80 -2.85 -10.58
C PHE A 91 2.90 -1.63 -10.36
N LYS A 92 2.81 -0.79 -11.39
CA LYS A 92 1.88 0.34 -11.40
C LYS A 92 0.44 -0.17 -11.49
N HIS A 93 -0.46 0.43 -10.73
CA HIS A 93 -1.87 0.06 -10.71
C HIS A 93 -2.75 1.32 -10.61
N LYS A 94 -4.05 1.13 -10.90
CA LYS A 94 -5.08 2.19 -10.83
C LYS A 94 -6.01 1.99 -9.63
N LEU A 95 -5.58 1.26 -8.61
CA LEU A 95 -6.33 1.14 -7.37
C LEU A 95 -6.21 2.43 -6.56
N PRO A 96 -7.22 2.81 -5.77
CA PRO A 96 -7.12 3.96 -4.87
C PRO A 96 -5.87 3.88 -4.00
N SER A 97 -5.18 5.00 -3.87
CA SER A 97 -4.02 5.11 -2.98
C SER A 97 -4.46 5.22 -1.53
N GLY A 98 -3.66 4.66 -0.63
CA GLY A 98 -3.85 4.90 0.80
C GLY A 98 -3.61 6.37 1.16
N PHE A 99 -4.36 6.86 2.14
CA PHE A 99 -4.20 8.20 2.71
C PHE A 99 -3.61 8.09 4.11
N GLN A 100 -2.43 8.64 4.32
CA GLN A 100 -1.81 8.74 5.64
C GLN A 100 -1.61 10.21 6.00
N SER A 101 -2.15 10.62 7.14
CA SER A 101 -2.05 12.00 7.62
C SER A 101 -2.17 12.09 9.13
N TYR A 102 -1.74 13.22 9.68
CA TYR A 102 -2.08 13.62 11.03
C TYR A 102 -3.43 14.30 11.04
N VAL A 103 -4.45 13.64 11.59
CA VAL A 103 -5.79 14.19 11.71
C VAL A 103 -5.83 15.13 12.91
N LEU A 104 -6.06 16.42 12.66
CA LEU A 104 -6.11 17.44 13.70
C LEU A 104 -7.55 17.60 14.23
N ASN A 105 -7.73 17.42 15.54
CA ASN A 105 -9.04 17.58 16.18
C ASN A 105 -9.39 19.06 16.32
N THR A 106 -10.15 19.58 15.37
CA THR A 106 -10.58 20.99 15.31
C THR A 106 -11.56 21.42 16.41
N ARG A 107 -12.05 20.47 17.24
CA ARG A 107 -12.82 20.79 18.46
C ARG A 107 -11.95 21.36 19.57
N ARG A 108 -10.63 21.15 19.53
CA ARG A 108 -9.69 21.74 20.48
C ARG A 108 -9.48 23.22 20.13
N PRO A 109 -9.61 24.18 21.09
CA PRO A 109 -9.49 25.61 20.81
C PRO A 109 -8.22 26.01 20.07
N MET A 110 -7.08 25.43 20.47
CA MET A 110 -5.78 25.69 19.84
C MET A 110 -5.69 25.26 18.37
N LEU A 111 -6.58 24.36 17.89
CA LEU A 111 -6.58 23.83 16.53
C LEU A 111 -7.77 24.33 15.71
N GLN A 112 -8.58 25.26 16.22
CA GLN A 112 -9.72 25.85 15.50
C GLN A 112 -9.25 26.82 14.42
N ASP A 113 -8.18 27.57 14.68
CA ASP A 113 -7.60 28.49 13.69
C ASP A 113 -6.91 27.71 12.58
N ALA A 114 -7.33 27.95 11.33
CA ALA A 114 -6.76 27.30 10.15
C ALA A 114 -5.26 27.59 9.99
N ARG A 115 -4.83 28.82 10.36
CA ARG A 115 -3.42 29.25 10.28
C ARG A 115 -2.52 28.41 11.19
N VAL A 116 -3.01 28.01 12.36
CA VAL A 116 -2.26 27.12 13.27
C VAL A 116 -2.09 25.75 12.63
N ARG A 117 -3.13 25.21 12.01
CA ARG A 117 -3.05 23.92 11.33
C ARG A 117 -2.11 23.96 10.12
N GLU A 118 -2.15 25.05 9.36
CA GLU A 118 -1.24 25.29 8.24
C GLU A 118 0.21 25.39 8.72
N ALA A 119 0.47 26.17 9.78
CA ALA A 119 1.80 26.27 10.38
C ALA A 119 2.38 24.92 10.82
N LEU A 120 1.55 24.04 11.40
CA LEU A 120 1.95 22.67 11.74
C LEU A 120 2.30 21.85 10.49
N GLY A 121 1.55 22.03 9.41
CA GLY A 121 1.84 21.40 8.12
C GLY A 121 3.15 21.88 7.49
N LEU A 122 3.42 23.19 7.57
CA LEU A 122 4.64 23.82 7.05
C LEU A 122 5.88 23.47 7.88
N ALA A 123 5.71 23.20 9.18
CA ALA A 123 6.80 22.75 10.04
C ALA A 123 7.31 21.34 9.68
N MET A 124 6.56 20.57 8.88
CA MET A 124 6.97 19.26 8.39
C MET A 124 7.66 19.43 7.03
N ASP A 125 8.98 19.28 6.99
CA ASP A 125 9.74 19.25 5.73
C ASP A 125 9.53 17.91 5.01
N TYR A 126 8.40 17.83 4.27
CA TYR A 126 8.05 16.63 3.51
C TYR A 126 9.07 16.33 2.41
N GLU A 127 9.62 17.33 1.76
CA GLU A 127 10.58 17.17 0.68
C GLU A 127 11.90 16.58 1.20
N TRP A 128 12.35 17.02 2.35
CA TRP A 128 13.50 16.40 3.04
C TRP A 128 13.19 14.96 3.45
N MET A 129 12.05 14.72 4.08
CA MET A 129 11.62 13.37 4.47
C MET A 129 11.50 12.45 3.26
N SER A 130 10.90 12.93 2.16
CA SER A 130 10.77 12.17 0.92
C SER A 130 12.13 11.74 0.39
N ARG A 131 13.10 12.66 0.33
CA ARG A 131 14.46 12.34 -0.15
C ARG A 131 15.22 11.43 0.81
N GLN A 132 15.25 11.76 2.11
CA GLN A 132 16.14 11.11 3.07
C GLN A 132 15.58 9.83 3.69
N LEU A 133 14.28 9.79 3.95
CA LEU A 133 13.64 8.66 4.63
C LEU A 133 12.89 7.74 3.67
N PHE A 134 12.32 8.30 2.60
CA PHE A 134 11.44 7.54 1.70
C PHE A 134 12.05 7.30 0.32
N TYR A 135 13.28 7.77 0.08
CA TYR A 135 14.02 7.54 -1.18
C TYR A 135 13.24 7.96 -2.43
N GLY A 136 12.40 9.00 -2.32
CA GLY A 136 11.53 9.45 -3.40
C GLY A 136 10.39 8.50 -3.77
N ALA A 137 10.16 7.43 -2.98
CA ALA A 137 9.16 6.42 -3.31
C ALA A 137 7.72 6.85 -3.03
N TYR A 138 7.51 7.92 -2.27
CA TYR A 138 6.17 8.40 -1.93
C TYR A 138 5.90 9.78 -2.52
N GLN A 139 4.64 10.01 -2.86
CA GLN A 139 4.15 11.30 -3.30
C GLN A 139 3.30 11.93 -2.20
N ARG A 140 3.33 13.27 -2.09
CA ARG A 140 2.43 14.00 -1.22
C ARG A 140 1.01 13.84 -1.74
N VAL A 141 0.10 13.47 -0.84
CA VAL A 141 -1.32 13.31 -1.21
C VAL A 141 -2.03 14.67 -1.16
N ASN A 142 -2.89 14.93 -2.13
CA ASN A 142 -3.68 16.16 -2.23
C ASN A 142 -5.11 15.99 -1.71
N GLY A 143 -5.51 14.76 -1.38
CA GLY A 143 -6.85 14.48 -0.89
C GLY A 143 -7.09 12.98 -0.64
N LEU A 144 -8.32 12.65 -0.25
CA LEU A 144 -8.71 11.30 0.14
C LEU A 144 -8.83 10.32 -1.03
N PHE A 145 -8.96 10.82 -2.26
CA PHE A 145 -9.28 10.02 -3.45
C PHE A 145 -8.08 9.83 -4.38
N GLY A 146 -6.86 9.85 -3.83
CA GLY A 146 -5.62 9.71 -4.62
C GLY A 146 -5.63 8.49 -5.55
N ASN A 147 -5.07 8.65 -6.74
CA ASN A 147 -5.01 7.66 -7.82
C ASN A 147 -6.39 7.19 -8.33
N THR A 148 -7.42 8.02 -8.22
CA THR A 148 -8.75 7.77 -8.75
C THR A 148 -9.21 8.87 -9.69
N ALA A 149 -10.34 8.67 -10.39
CA ALA A 149 -10.97 9.71 -11.19
C ALA A 149 -11.47 10.91 -10.37
N CYS A 150 -11.67 10.74 -9.07
CA CYS A 150 -12.09 11.78 -8.12
C CYS A 150 -10.92 12.47 -7.41
N GLU A 151 -9.69 12.22 -7.84
CA GLU A 151 -8.51 12.85 -7.25
C GLU A 151 -8.53 14.37 -7.52
N THR A 152 -8.35 15.16 -6.45
CA THR A 152 -8.19 16.60 -6.54
C THR A 152 -6.92 16.96 -7.30
N ARG A 153 -7.04 17.68 -8.41
CA ARG A 153 -5.93 18.11 -9.25
C ARG A 153 -6.03 19.59 -9.52
N GLY A 154 -5.07 20.36 -9.01
CA GLY A 154 -5.03 21.81 -9.18
C GLY A 154 -6.09 22.55 -8.35
N THR A 155 -6.42 23.76 -8.78
CA THR A 155 -7.45 24.61 -8.18
C THR A 155 -8.81 24.34 -8.80
N PRO A 156 -9.91 24.42 -8.01
CA PRO A 156 -11.27 24.31 -8.55
C PRO A 156 -11.50 25.31 -9.68
N ALA A 157 -12.17 24.89 -10.73
CA ALA A 157 -12.51 25.74 -11.87
C ALA A 157 -14.02 25.71 -12.18
N ASP A 158 -14.51 26.76 -12.79
CA ASP A 158 -15.85 26.91 -13.39
C ASP A 158 -17.00 26.24 -12.58
N ALA A 159 -17.42 25.02 -12.98
CA ALA A 159 -18.54 24.31 -12.36
C ALA A 159 -18.28 23.95 -10.89
N GLU A 160 -17.04 23.63 -10.52
CA GLU A 160 -16.67 23.34 -9.13
C GLU A 160 -16.74 24.63 -8.28
N LEU A 161 -16.25 25.77 -8.81
CA LEU A 161 -16.35 27.05 -8.15
C LEU A 161 -17.80 27.44 -7.91
N ALA A 162 -18.68 27.26 -8.90
CA ALA A 162 -20.11 27.56 -8.77
C ALA A 162 -20.77 26.74 -7.65
N LEU A 163 -20.38 25.46 -7.48
CA LEU A 163 -20.86 24.61 -6.39
C LEU A 163 -20.32 25.03 -5.02
N MET A 164 -19.12 25.59 -4.98
CA MET A 164 -18.47 26.01 -3.73
C MET A 164 -18.90 27.40 -3.27
N GLU A 165 -19.39 28.27 -4.18
CA GLU A 165 -19.70 29.69 -3.90
C GLU A 165 -20.60 29.89 -2.69
N PRO A 166 -21.69 29.13 -2.46
CA PRO A 166 -22.54 29.26 -1.27
C PRO A 166 -21.80 29.00 0.07
N TRP A 167 -20.66 28.31 0.02
CA TRP A 167 -19.88 27.89 1.19
C TRP A 167 -18.57 28.69 1.37
N ARG A 168 -18.31 29.60 0.47
CA ARG A 168 -17.14 30.46 0.47
C ARG A 168 -17.36 31.62 1.46
N LYS A 169 -16.69 31.54 2.61
CA LYS A 169 -16.71 32.58 3.65
C LYS A 169 -15.42 33.36 3.64
#